data_7b680a9b43634bc2c604f2bc2b47b1cc
#
_entry.id   7b680a9b43634bc2c604f2bc2b47b1cc
#
_cell.length_a   1.000
_cell.length_b   1.000
_cell.length_c   1.000
_cell.angle_alpha   90.00
_cell.angle_beta   90.00
_cell.angle_gamma   90.00
#
_symmetry.space_group_name_H-M   'P 1'
#
loop_
_entity.id
_entity.type
_entity.pdbx_description
1 polymer ?
#
loop_
_entity_poly.entity_id
_entity_poly.type
_entity_poly.pdbx_seq_one_letter_code
_entity_poly.pdbx_strand_id
1 'polypeptide(L)'
;MGVTQDIVKNKQNGLRLLRYGRSLLHGYKPVFITGFLTTSLLCAGLLATTTTVNAETITAKLAIVIDDVGYSKARGLDVINLPGQVTLAVLPFAPHTQNLIEIATAKNREMIVHQPMEPHPSTHARTEKDTLTLAMAPLAFSSTLDRALAAVPQRLGLSNHTGSLLTAHYPPMLQLMRRLKQRDLFFLDSRTTAQTVAMRAADEVGVIALQRDVFLDNVRTTEAIHLSFEQAVRTARRQGSAILIGHPYPVTLDYLESRLRNLPADIQLVGLSELARQRPAMLAQAQHPGPPHISLGQ
;
A
#
# COMPACT_ATOMS: atom_id res chain seq x y z
N MET A 1 -31.31 -5.06 -49.00
CA MET A 1 -32.52 -5.73 -48.55
C MET A 1 -32.50 -5.61 -47.05
N GLY A 2 -33.14 -4.69 -46.43
CA GLY A 2 -34.56 -4.41 -46.27
C GLY A 2 -34.95 -5.07 -44.95
N VAL A 3 -35.57 -4.57 -43.93
CA VAL A 3 -36.58 -3.54 -43.76
C VAL A 3 -36.79 -3.33 -42.26
N THR A 4 -36.85 -2.08 -41.80
CA THR A 4 -37.83 -1.30 -41.03
C THR A 4 -38.25 -1.80 -39.65
N GLN A 5 -38.05 -0.95 -38.65
CA GLN A 5 -39.01 -0.05 -37.97
C GLN A 5 -40.27 -0.72 -37.43
N ASP A 6 -40.49 -0.52 -36.13
CA ASP A 6 -41.76 0.07 -35.72
C ASP A 6 -41.72 0.67 -34.30
N ILE A 7 -42.25 1.89 -34.26
CA ILE A 7 -42.53 2.81 -33.14
C ILE A 7 -44.00 2.59 -32.77
N VAL A 8 -44.36 2.61 -31.47
CA VAL A 8 -45.69 3.10 -30.96
C VAL A 8 -45.58 3.32 -29.47
N LYS A 9 -45.52 4.50 -28.93
CA LYS A 9 -46.52 5.46 -28.37
C LYS A 9 -47.68 4.86 -27.60
N ASN A 10 -47.83 5.24 -26.34
CA ASN A 10 -49.07 5.85 -25.75
C ASN A 10 -48.82 6.25 -24.30
N LYS A 11 -48.93 7.52 -23.98
CA LYS A 11 -50.03 8.43 -23.58
C LYS A 11 -50.68 8.15 -22.21
N GLN A 12 -50.37 9.03 -21.27
CA GLN A 12 -51.27 9.98 -20.54
C GLN A 12 -52.51 9.43 -19.78
N ASN A 13 -52.62 9.87 -18.58
CA ASN A 13 -53.73 10.50 -17.84
C ASN A 13 -53.64 10.08 -16.37
N GLY A 14 -53.92 10.85 -15.35
CA GLY A 14 -54.64 12.09 -15.24
C GLY A 14 -54.69 12.54 -13.79
N LEU A 15 -54.83 13.80 -13.61
CA LEU A 15 -55.11 14.53 -12.40
C LEU A 15 -56.29 13.99 -11.59
N ARG A 16 -56.24 14.10 -10.26
CA ARG A 16 -57.42 14.51 -9.46
C ARG A 16 -57.01 15.28 -8.22
N LEU A 17 -57.36 16.54 -8.23
CA LEU A 17 -57.60 17.44 -7.10
C LEU A 17 -58.86 17.01 -6.34
N LEU A 18 -58.84 17.11 -5.04
CA LEU A 18 -60.05 17.43 -4.26
C LEU A 18 -59.70 18.31 -3.05
N ARG A 19 -60.29 19.50 -3.09
CA ARG A 19 -60.49 20.50 -2.02
C ARG A 19 -61.62 20.04 -1.13
N TYR A 20 -61.61 20.48 0.10
CA TYR A 20 -62.69 20.95 1.00
C TYR A 20 -62.18 20.77 2.42
N GLY A 21 -62.40 21.62 3.41
CA GLY A 21 -63.26 22.77 3.56
C GLY A 21 -63.01 23.42 4.93
N ARG A 22 -63.48 24.57 5.01
CA ARG A 22 -63.41 25.62 6.02
C ARG A 22 -64.15 25.31 7.34
N SER A 23 -63.79 26.16 8.34
CA SER A 23 -64.63 26.75 9.45
C SER A 23 -64.52 26.03 10.78
N LEU A 24 -64.25 26.69 11.90
CA LEU A 24 -65.03 27.77 12.53
C LEU A 24 -64.26 28.45 13.69
N LEU A 25 -64.47 29.75 13.80
CA LEU A 25 -64.11 30.66 14.87
C LEU A 25 -64.91 30.40 16.17
N HIS A 26 -64.27 30.60 17.31
CA HIS A 26 -64.83 31.19 18.54
C HIS A 26 -63.65 31.44 19.49
N GLY A 27 -63.16 32.56 19.87
CA GLY A 27 -63.79 33.66 20.59
C GLY A 27 -63.67 33.43 22.10
N TYR A 28 -62.53 33.88 22.74
CA TYR A 28 -62.53 34.19 24.16
C TYR A 28 -61.64 35.40 24.48
N LYS A 29 -62.20 36.29 25.34
CA LYS A 29 -61.70 37.60 25.71
C LYS A 29 -60.50 37.54 26.68
N PRO A 30 -59.76 38.67 26.82
CA PRO A 30 -58.57 38.72 27.69
C PRO A 30 -59.02 39.04 29.17
N VAL A 31 -58.33 38.39 30.10
CA VAL A 31 -58.31 38.78 31.51
C VAL A 31 -56.97 39.42 31.82
N PHE A 32 -56.98 40.69 32.14
CA PHE A 32 -55.85 41.42 32.69
C PHE A 32 -55.63 40.97 34.14
N ILE A 33 -54.47 40.48 34.48
CA ILE A 33 -53.95 40.41 35.84
C ILE A 33 -52.61 41.09 35.88
N THR A 34 -52.58 42.26 36.48
CA THR A 34 -51.39 42.98 36.89
C THR A 34 -50.74 42.26 38.07
N GLY A 35 -49.50 41.89 37.92
CA GLY A 35 -48.71 41.29 39.01
C GLY A 35 -47.20 41.60 38.81
N PHE A 36 -46.71 42.32 39.72
CA PHE A 36 -45.46 42.97 40.01
C PHE A 36 -44.16 42.30 39.53
N LEU A 37 -43.28 43.18 39.07
CA LEU A 37 -41.82 42.95 38.78
C LEU A 37 -41.10 42.27 39.94
N THR A 38 -40.28 41.29 39.56
CA THR A 38 -38.95 41.16 40.15
C THR A 38 -37.99 40.65 39.01
N THR A 39 -37.17 41.56 38.54
CA THR A 39 -36.07 41.31 37.64
C THR A 39 -34.97 40.59 38.40
N SER A 40 -34.84 39.30 38.17
CA SER A 40 -33.59 38.57 38.47
C SER A 40 -32.88 38.30 37.16
N LEU A 41 -31.88 39.10 36.92
CA LEU A 41 -30.94 38.98 35.81
C LEU A 41 -30.01 37.81 36.12
N LEU A 42 -30.37 36.59 35.71
CA LEU A 42 -29.48 35.44 35.75
C LEU A 42 -28.71 35.39 34.43
N CYS A 43 -27.53 36.02 34.41
CA CYS A 43 -26.54 35.82 33.37
C CYS A 43 -26.05 34.36 33.43
N ALA A 44 -26.75 33.46 32.75
CA ALA A 44 -26.20 32.15 32.44
C ALA A 44 -25.12 32.33 31.37
N GLY A 45 -23.88 32.46 31.85
CA GLY A 45 -22.72 32.38 30.97
C GLY A 45 -22.69 31.02 30.29
N LEU A 46 -23.10 30.96 29.03
CA LEU A 46 -22.86 29.80 28.14
C LEU A 46 -21.38 29.75 27.85
N LEU A 47 -20.63 29.02 28.69
CA LEU A 47 -19.27 28.61 28.35
C LEU A 47 -19.37 27.67 27.13
N ALA A 48 -19.25 28.24 25.95
CA ALA A 48 -19.02 27.48 24.72
C ALA A 48 -17.66 26.81 24.86
N THR A 49 -17.64 25.57 25.33
CA THR A 49 -16.49 24.71 25.22
C THR A 49 -16.28 24.43 23.73
N THR A 50 -15.41 25.22 23.08
CA THR A 50 -14.89 24.89 21.76
C THR A 50 -14.06 23.62 21.92
N THR A 51 -14.65 22.46 21.67
CA THR A 51 -13.91 21.24 21.41
C THR A 51 -13.15 21.47 20.12
N THR A 52 -11.86 21.80 20.25
CA THR A 52 -10.93 21.71 19.12
C THR A 52 -10.88 20.25 18.73
N VAL A 53 -11.62 19.86 17.70
CA VAL A 53 -11.42 18.61 17.01
C VAL A 53 -10.04 18.76 16.36
N ASN A 54 -9.01 18.19 17.00
CA ASN A 54 -7.75 17.94 16.33
C ASN A 54 -8.10 17.01 15.17
N ALA A 55 -8.19 17.54 13.97
CA ALA A 55 -8.17 16.72 12.78
C ALA A 55 -6.84 15.94 12.84
N GLU A 56 -6.90 14.65 13.15
CA GLU A 56 -5.76 13.76 13.00
C GLU A 56 -5.35 13.91 11.54
N THR A 57 -4.18 14.50 11.33
CA THR A 57 -3.60 14.62 9.99
C THR A 57 -3.38 13.18 9.52
N ILE A 58 -4.21 12.70 8.60
CA ILE A 58 -4.07 11.35 8.04
C ILE A 58 -2.70 11.31 7.38
N THR A 59 -1.75 10.68 8.05
CA THR A 59 -0.38 10.56 7.58
C THR A 59 -0.30 9.38 6.63
N ALA A 60 -0.03 9.66 5.36
CA ALA A 60 0.14 8.63 4.34
C ALA A 60 1.49 7.90 4.55
N LYS A 61 1.51 6.59 4.32
CA LYS A 61 2.68 5.74 4.56
C LYS A 61 3.45 5.46 3.28
N LEU A 62 4.76 5.63 3.34
CA LEU A 62 5.67 5.29 2.25
C LEU A 62 6.63 4.20 2.75
N ALA A 63 6.64 3.03 2.09
CA ALA A 63 7.68 2.03 2.28
C ALA A 63 8.66 2.07 1.11
N ILE A 64 9.95 2.10 1.45
CA ILE A 64 11.03 2.08 0.45
C ILE A 64 11.81 0.79 0.62
N VAL A 65 11.99 0.08 -0.49
CA VAL A 65 12.77 -1.15 -0.57
C VAL A 65 13.94 -0.91 -1.51
N ILE A 66 15.14 -1.29 -1.10
CA ILE A 66 16.30 -1.30 -1.97
C ILE A 66 16.65 -2.75 -2.30
N ASP A 67 16.42 -3.10 -3.57
CA ASP A 67 16.72 -4.41 -4.12
C ASP A 67 18.25 -4.60 -4.36
N ASP A 68 18.68 -5.81 -4.73
CA ASP A 68 20.05 -6.18 -5.11
C ASP A 68 21.13 -5.91 -4.05
N VAL A 69 20.77 -5.88 -2.77
CA VAL A 69 21.77 -5.72 -1.70
C VAL A 69 22.59 -7.00 -1.57
N GLY A 70 23.92 -6.87 -1.71
CA GLY A 70 24.82 -8.01 -1.57
C GLY A 70 26.02 -8.01 -2.55
N TYR A 71 25.88 -7.45 -3.74
CA TYR A 71 26.94 -7.45 -4.75
C TYR A 71 28.10 -6.49 -4.42
N SER A 72 27.84 -5.36 -3.83
CA SER A 72 28.85 -4.37 -3.47
C SER A 72 28.80 -4.08 -1.97
N LYS A 73 29.92 -4.29 -1.28
CA LYS A 73 30.03 -3.95 0.14
C LYS A 73 29.80 -2.46 0.39
N ALA A 74 30.44 -1.60 -0.41
CA ALA A 74 30.32 -0.15 -0.25
C ALA A 74 28.86 0.30 -0.44
N ARG A 75 28.18 -0.13 -1.53
CA ARG A 75 26.79 0.23 -1.79
C ARG A 75 25.83 -0.36 -0.75
N GLY A 76 26.08 -1.59 -0.29
CA GLY A 76 25.30 -2.17 0.81
C GLY A 76 25.43 -1.37 2.11
N LEU A 77 26.60 -0.85 2.42
CA LEU A 77 26.80 0.05 3.58
C LEU A 77 26.08 1.37 3.38
N ASP A 78 26.10 1.96 2.19
CA ASP A 78 25.37 3.18 1.88
C ASP A 78 23.85 2.96 2.12
N VAL A 79 23.29 1.83 1.62
CA VAL A 79 21.87 1.47 1.87
C VAL A 79 21.57 1.31 3.37
N ILE A 80 22.42 0.60 4.11
CA ILE A 80 22.26 0.39 5.54
C ILE A 80 22.26 1.72 6.31
N ASN A 81 22.96 2.73 5.80
CA ASN A 81 23.09 4.05 6.42
C ASN A 81 22.03 5.08 5.99
N LEU A 82 21.17 4.76 5.04
CA LEU A 82 20.09 5.66 4.62
C LEU A 82 19.23 6.10 5.82
N PRO A 83 18.75 7.36 5.85
CA PRO A 83 17.87 7.84 6.91
C PRO A 83 16.54 7.09 6.97
N GLY A 84 16.02 6.90 8.19
CA GLY A 84 14.69 6.32 8.40
C GLY A 84 14.60 4.81 8.16
N GLN A 85 13.38 4.33 8.02
CA GLN A 85 13.05 2.90 7.87
C GLN A 85 13.04 2.51 6.39
N VAL A 86 14.21 2.09 5.87
CA VAL A 86 14.34 1.52 4.52
C VAL A 86 14.52 0.02 4.65
N THR A 87 13.76 -0.76 3.88
CA THR A 87 13.84 -2.22 3.86
C THR A 87 14.91 -2.66 2.86
N LEU A 88 15.77 -3.57 3.26
CA LEU A 88 16.81 -4.15 2.43
C LEU A 88 16.32 -5.48 1.82
N ALA A 89 16.24 -5.57 0.50
CA ALA A 89 16.03 -6.84 -0.20
C ALA A 89 17.40 -7.42 -0.57
N VAL A 90 17.76 -8.47 0.17
CA VAL A 90 19.13 -9.03 0.16
C VAL A 90 19.21 -10.25 -0.73
N LEU A 91 20.12 -10.23 -1.69
CA LEU A 91 20.46 -11.39 -2.52
C LEU A 91 21.15 -12.46 -1.64
N PRO A 92 20.60 -13.69 -1.54
CA PRO A 92 21.03 -14.64 -0.51
C PRO A 92 22.47 -15.14 -0.68
N PHE A 93 23.00 -15.16 -1.90
CA PHE A 93 24.30 -15.74 -2.20
C PHE A 93 25.26 -14.77 -2.90
N ALA A 94 25.03 -13.49 -2.81
CA ALA A 94 25.93 -12.48 -3.35
C ALA A 94 27.21 -12.37 -2.49
N PRO A 95 28.35 -11.90 -3.06
CA PRO A 95 29.67 -11.97 -2.40
C PRO A 95 29.76 -11.32 -1.03
N HIS A 96 28.96 -10.29 -0.74
CA HIS A 96 29.05 -9.53 0.51
C HIS A 96 27.83 -9.71 1.42
N THR A 97 26.91 -10.63 1.06
CA THR A 97 25.63 -10.83 1.76
C THR A 97 25.81 -11.03 3.27
N GLN A 98 26.66 -11.98 3.69
CA GLN A 98 26.79 -12.32 5.11
C GLN A 98 27.31 -11.13 5.93
N ASN A 99 28.35 -10.46 5.44
CA ASN A 99 28.90 -9.28 6.12
C ASN A 99 27.88 -8.12 6.23
N LEU A 100 27.08 -7.91 5.17
CA LEU A 100 26.04 -6.86 5.19
C LEU A 100 24.89 -7.21 6.11
N ILE A 101 24.49 -8.48 6.19
CA ILE A 101 23.45 -8.95 7.13
C ILE A 101 23.87 -8.69 8.58
N GLU A 102 25.12 -9.01 8.96
CA GLU A 102 25.64 -8.76 10.31
C GLU A 102 25.53 -7.27 10.68
N ILE A 103 25.96 -6.38 9.77
CA ILE A 103 25.93 -4.93 9.99
C ILE A 103 24.48 -4.40 10.02
N ALA A 104 23.62 -4.87 9.09
CA ALA A 104 22.23 -4.49 9.04
C ALA A 104 21.47 -4.91 10.30
N THR A 105 21.75 -6.11 10.80
CA THR A 105 21.20 -6.64 12.06
C THR A 105 21.61 -5.79 13.25
N ALA A 106 22.91 -5.46 13.38
CA ALA A 106 23.41 -4.60 14.46
C ALA A 106 22.78 -3.20 14.45
N LYS A 107 22.30 -2.74 13.28
CA LYS A 107 21.57 -1.47 13.10
C LYS A 107 20.04 -1.61 13.11
N ASN A 108 19.50 -2.77 13.44
CA ASN A 108 18.07 -3.07 13.43
C ASN A 108 17.38 -2.73 12.10
N ARG A 109 18.07 -2.98 10.97
CA ARG A 109 17.50 -2.79 9.63
C ARG A 109 16.57 -3.92 9.27
N GLU A 110 15.42 -3.58 8.69
CA GLU A 110 14.50 -4.55 8.15
C GLU A 110 15.06 -5.21 6.89
N MET A 111 15.00 -6.54 6.82
CA MET A 111 15.52 -7.32 5.70
C MET A 111 14.48 -8.30 5.18
N ILE A 112 14.46 -8.47 3.86
CA ILE A 112 13.75 -9.54 3.16
C ILE A 112 14.72 -10.26 2.23
N VAL A 113 14.42 -11.52 1.90
CA VAL A 113 15.19 -12.25 0.88
C VAL A 113 14.82 -11.73 -0.50
N HIS A 114 15.82 -11.35 -1.30
CA HIS A 114 15.64 -11.02 -2.72
C HIS A 114 15.99 -12.25 -3.55
N GLN A 115 14.98 -13.10 -3.82
CA GLN A 115 15.16 -14.42 -4.40
C GLN A 115 15.30 -14.33 -5.93
N PRO A 116 16.42 -14.79 -6.52
CA PRO A 116 16.53 -14.92 -7.97
C PRO A 116 15.48 -15.89 -8.52
N MET A 117 14.71 -15.42 -9.49
CA MET A 117 13.67 -16.17 -10.19
C MET A 117 13.83 -16.05 -11.69
N GLU A 118 13.44 -17.09 -12.43
CA GLU A 118 13.63 -17.19 -13.87
C GLU A 118 13.01 -16.02 -14.63
N PRO A 119 13.83 -15.23 -15.34
CA PRO A 119 13.35 -14.14 -16.18
C PRO A 119 12.85 -14.68 -17.53
N HIS A 120 11.98 -13.95 -18.20
CA HIS A 120 11.60 -14.24 -19.57
C HIS A 120 12.84 -14.07 -20.49
N PRO A 121 13.08 -14.99 -21.44
CA PRO A 121 14.27 -14.95 -22.30
C PRO A 121 14.48 -13.61 -23.04
N SER A 122 13.39 -12.91 -23.37
CA SER A 122 13.45 -11.61 -24.05
C SER A 122 14.03 -10.47 -23.20
N THR A 123 14.16 -10.64 -21.89
CA THR A 123 14.70 -9.60 -20.99
C THR A 123 16.22 -9.53 -21.00
N HIS A 124 16.91 -10.52 -21.59
CA HIS A 124 18.37 -10.68 -21.55
C HIS A 124 18.98 -10.70 -20.14
N ALA A 125 18.14 -10.83 -19.10
CA ALA A 125 18.62 -10.97 -17.73
C ALA A 125 19.35 -12.31 -17.55
N ARG A 126 20.44 -12.27 -16.80
CA ARG A 126 21.23 -13.49 -16.53
C ARG A 126 20.53 -14.32 -15.45
N THR A 127 20.58 -15.65 -15.64
CA THR A 127 20.21 -16.60 -14.60
C THR A 127 21.38 -16.73 -13.62
N GLU A 128 21.13 -16.47 -12.35
CA GLU A 128 22.13 -16.59 -11.31
C GLU A 128 22.12 -17.99 -10.69
N LYS A 129 23.18 -18.28 -9.92
CA LYS A 129 23.20 -19.49 -9.10
C LYS A 129 22.04 -19.46 -8.12
N ASP A 130 21.39 -20.61 -7.95
CA ASP A 130 20.22 -20.75 -7.07
C ASP A 130 18.98 -19.93 -7.52
N THR A 131 18.91 -19.58 -8.81
CA THR A 131 17.68 -19.06 -9.42
C THR A 131 16.58 -20.14 -9.40
N LEU A 132 15.40 -19.80 -8.89
CA LEU A 132 14.23 -20.66 -9.03
C LEU A 132 13.76 -20.66 -10.48
N THR A 133 13.62 -21.86 -11.08
CA THR A 133 13.24 -22.01 -12.49
C THR A 133 12.06 -22.95 -12.67
N LEU A 134 11.35 -22.81 -13.81
CA LEU A 134 10.23 -23.69 -14.18
C LEU A 134 10.66 -25.14 -14.41
N ALA A 135 11.92 -25.38 -14.80
CA ALA A 135 12.46 -26.71 -15.03
C ALA A 135 12.78 -27.49 -13.76
N MET A 136 12.77 -26.84 -12.60
CA MET A 136 13.06 -27.49 -11.33
C MET A 136 11.98 -28.48 -10.91
N ALA A 137 12.38 -29.70 -10.55
CA ALA A 137 11.51 -30.63 -9.84
C ALA A 137 11.06 -30.01 -8.51
N PRO A 138 9.85 -30.34 -7.99
CA PRO A 138 9.29 -29.72 -6.78
C PRO A 138 10.21 -29.76 -5.55
N LEU A 139 10.94 -30.86 -5.35
CA LEU A 139 11.88 -31.00 -4.23
C LEU A 139 13.11 -30.09 -4.40
N ALA A 140 13.67 -30.00 -5.62
CA ALA A 140 14.78 -29.11 -5.92
C ALA A 140 14.39 -27.64 -5.74
N PHE A 141 13.21 -27.26 -6.22
CA PHE A 141 12.64 -25.92 -6.02
C PHE A 141 12.54 -25.58 -4.52
N SER A 142 11.92 -26.46 -3.73
CA SER A 142 11.78 -26.25 -2.29
C SER A 142 13.14 -26.17 -1.58
N SER A 143 14.09 -27.04 -1.92
CA SER A 143 15.43 -27.06 -1.31
C SER A 143 16.21 -25.78 -1.65
N THR A 144 16.11 -25.30 -2.89
CA THR A 144 16.76 -24.05 -3.30
C THR A 144 16.18 -22.86 -2.55
N LEU A 145 14.85 -22.78 -2.45
CA LEU A 145 14.18 -21.74 -1.66
C LEU A 145 14.56 -21.80 -0.17
N ASP A 146 14.61 -22.99 0.41
CA ASP A 146 14.97 -23.18 1.83
C ASP A 146 16.41 -22.72 2.11
N ARG A 147 17.36 -23.00 1.22
CA ARG A 147 18.74 -22.49 1.34
C ARG A 147 18.79 -20.96 1.27
N ALA A 148 18.05 -20.37 0.35
CA ALA A 148 17.98 -18.91 0.23
C ALA A 148 17.40 -18.27 1.49
N LEU A 149 16.31 -18.83 2.00
CA LEU A 149 15.72 -18.39 3.27
C LEU A 149 16.71 -18.54 4.43
N ALA A 150 17.44 -19.64 4.53
CA ALA A 150 18.42 -19.88 5.59
C ALA A 150 19.61 -18.88 5.52
N ALA A 151 19.97 -18.41 4.33
CA ALA A 151 21.05 -17.46 4.15
C ALA A 151 20.77 -16.07 4.74
N VAL A 152 19.50 -15.72 4.97
CA VAL A 152 19.08 -14.44 5.58
C VAL A 152 18.27 -14.74 6.85
N PRO A 153 18.87 -15.00 8.00
CA PRO A 153 18.19 -15.54 9.18
C PRO A 153 17.09 -14.63 9.73
N GLN A 154 17.27 -13.32 9.70
CA GLN A 154 16.33 -12.32 10.26
C GLN A 154 15.37 -11.73 9.22
N ARG A 155 15.14 -12.46 8.11
CA ARG A 155 14.18 -12.07 7.10
C ARG A 155 12.76 -11.99 7.63
N LEU A 156 12.01 -11.00 7.18
CA LEU A 156 10.58 -10.85 7.48
C LEU A 156 9.70 -11.29 6.30
N GLY A 157 10.26 -11.39 5.11
CA GLY A 157 9.56 -11.74 3.87
C GLY A 157 10.51 -12.13 2.76
N LEU A 158 9.97 -12.21 1.55
CA LEU A 158 10.70 -12.51 0.33
C LEU A 158 10.16 -11.67 -0.82
N SER A 159 11.06 -11.18 -1.70
CA SER A 159 10.72 -10.58 -2.99
C SER A 159 11.38 -11.33 -4.14
N ASN A 160 10.88 -11.12 -5.36
CA ASN A 160 11.49 -11.70 -6.55
C ASN A 160 12.54 -10.75 -7.15
N HIS A 161 13.80 -11.26 -7.28
CA HIS A 161 14.80 -10.68 -8.16
C HIS A 161 14.55 -11.19 -9.58
N THR A 162 14.36 -10.28 -10.54
CA THR A 162 13.89 -10.65 -11.88
C THR A 162 12.58 -11.46 -11.84
N GLY A 163 12.49 -12.61 -12.50
CA GLY A 163 11.36 -13.55 -12.37
C GLY A 163 10.16 -13.26 -13.27
N SER A 164 10.33 -12.49 -14.34
CA SER A 164 9.23 -12.17 -15.26
C SER A 164 8.60 -13.38 -15.94
N LEU A 165 9.32 -14.52 -16.03
CA LEU A 165 8.76 -15.79 -16.49
C LEU A 165 8.14 -16.56 -15.31
N LEU A 166 8.89 -16.80 -14.25
CA LEU A 166 8.44 -17.67 -13.16
C LEU A 166 7.20 -17.09 -12.45
N THR A 167 7.17 -15.78 -12.17
CA THR A 167 6.03 -15.16 -11.47
C THR A 167 4.73 -15.17 -12.28
N ALA A 168 4.80 -15.38 -13.59
CA ALA A 168 3.63 -15.56 -14.46
C ALA A 168 3.06 -16.99 -14.43
N HIS A 169 3.74 -17.96 -13.77
CA HIS A 169 3.33 -19.36 -13.74
C HIS A 169 2.76 -19.74 -12.39
N TYR A 170 1.48 -20.17 -12.38
CA TYR A 170 0.74 -20.40 -11.15
C TYR A 170 1.27 -21.55 -10.28
N PRO A 171 1.57 -22.76 -10.80
CA PRO A 171 2.01 -23.88 -9.96
C PRO A 171 3.29 -23.59 -9.15
N PRO A 172 4.39 -23.07 -9.72
CA PRO A 172 5.58 -22.74 -8.94
C PRO A 172 5.34 -21.58 -7.94
N MET A 173 4.53 -20.58 -8.31
CA MET A 173 4.16 -19.52 -7.37
C MET A 173 3.34 -20.03 -6.20
N LEU A 174 2.39 -20.94 -6.43
CA LEU A 174 1.63 -21.58 -5.37
C LEU A 174 2.54 -22.42 -4.44
N GLN A 175 3.50 -23.15 -4.99
CA GLN A 175 4.51 -23.88 -4.23
C GLN A 175 5.33 -22.94 -3.34
N LEU A 176 5.80 -21.82 -3.90
CA LEU A 176 6.53 -20.79 -3.17
C LEU A 176 5.68 -20.23 -2.02
N MET A 177 4.44 -19.83 -2.29
CA MET A 177 3.56 -19.25 -1.26
C MET A 177 3.27 -20.23 -0.13
N ARG A 178 3.06 -21.51 -0.42
CA ARG A 178 2.92 -22.55 0.62
C ARG A 178 4.15 -22.64 1.51
N ARG A 179 5.36 -22.50 0.96
CA ARG A 179 6.61 -22.48 1.74
C ARG A 179 6.74 -21.22 2.61
N LEU A 180 6.31 -20.06 2.12
CA LEU A 180 6.30 -18.82 2.89
C LEU A 180 5.28 -18.91 4.05
N LYS A 181 4.09 -19.47 3.79
CA LYS A 181 3.05 -19.67 4.81
C LYS A 181 3.54 -20.52 5.98
N GLN A 182 4.27 -21.60 5.71
CA GLN A 182 4.83 -22.48 6.74
C GLN A 182 5.85 -21.76 7.65
N ARG A 183 6.35 -20.59 7.26
CA ARG A 183 7.38 -19.82 7.97
C ARG A 183 6.92 -18.45 8.43
N ASP A 184 5.64 -18.15 8.27
CA ASP A 184 5.02 -16.86 8.60
C ASP A 184 5.73 -15.68 7.92
N LEU A 185 6.09 -15.84 6.65
CA LEU A 185 6.76 -14.83 5.84
C LEU A 185 5.78 -14.20 4.85
N PHE A 186 5.88 -12.89 4.65
CA PHE A 186 5.14 -12.20 3.60
C PHE A 186 5.88 -12.24 2.26
N PHE A 187 5.16 -11.99 1.17
CA PHE A 187 5.72 -11.84 -0.18
C PHE A 187 5.61 -10.41 -0.67
N LEU A 188 6.67 -9.88 -1.29
CA LEU A 188 6.65 -8.64 -2.06
C LEU A 188 6.81 -8.97 -3.55
N ASP A 189 5.78 -8.74 -4.34
CA ASP A 189 5.86 -8.82 -5.80
C ASP A 189 6.52 -7.55 -6.35
N SER A 190 7.74 -7.67 -6.87
CA SER A 190 8.47 -6.58 -7.53
C SER A 190 7.86 -6.21 -8.89
N ARG A 191 6.85 -6.97 -9.36
CA ARG A 191 6.11 -6.74 -10.61
C ARG A 191 7.02 -6.54 -11.82
N THR A 192 7.89 -7.49 -12.04
CA THR A 192 8.78 -7.53 -13.22
C THR A 192 8.03 -7.91 -14.51
N THR A 193 6.76 -8.32 -14.38
CA THR A 193 5.81 -8.57 -15.47
C THR A 193 4.41 -8.17 -15.04
N ALA A 194 3.58 -7.73 -16.00
CA ALA A 194 2.16 -7.47 -15.76
C ALA A 194 1.34 -8.77 -15.59
N GLN A 195 1.86 -9.90 -16.10
CA GLN A 195 1.23 -11.22 -16.06
C GLN A 195 1.46 -11.99 -14.74
N THR A 196 2.09 -11.36 -13.75
CA THR A 196 2.32 -12.01 -12.46
C THR A 196 1.03 -12.57 -11.85
N VAL A 197 1.13 -13.77 -11.31
CA VAL A 197 0.04 -14.45 -10.57
C VAL A 197 0.32 -14.54 -9.07
N ALA A 198 1.34 -13.80 -8.60
CA ALA A 198 1.82 -13.87 -7.23
C ALA A 198 0.72 -13.56 -6.21
N MET A 199 -0.04 -12.48 -6.43
CA MET A 199 -1.14 -12.09 -5.54
C MET A 199 -2.21 -13.18 -5.44
N ARG A 200 -2.64 -13.73 -6.58
CA ARG A 200 -3.62 -14.81 -6.63
C ARG A 200 -3.14 -16.07 -5.90
N ALA A 201 -1.86 -16.45 -6.08
CA ALA A 201 -1.28 -17.60 -5.41
C ALA A 201 -1.15 -17.40 -3.89
N ALA A 202 -0.85 -16.17 -3.47
CA ALA A 202 -0.78 -15.79 -2.06
C ALA A 202 -2.15 -15.83 -1.39
N ASP A 203 -3.17 -15.27 -2.03
CA ASP A 203 -4.54 -15.22 -1.53
C ASP A 203 -5.10 -16.64 -1.31
N GLU A 204 -4.81 -17.60 -2.23
CA GLU A 204 -5.28 -18.99 -2.11
C GLU A 204 -4.79 -19.68 -0.85
N VAL A 205 -3.56 -19.41 -0.40
CA VAL A 205 -2.98 -20.05 0.78
C VAL A 205 -2.96 -19.17 2.02
N GLY A 206 -3.45 -17.96 1.92
CA GLY A 206 -3.50 -16.98 3.01
C GLY A 206 -2.12 -16.46 3.41
N VAL A 207 -1.24 -16.19 2.44
CA VAL A 207 0.01 -15.46 2.63
C VAL A 207 -0.26 -13.98 2.45
N ILE A 208 0.27 -13.15 3.33
CA ILE A 208 0.26 -11.70 3.12
C ILE A 208 1.19 -11.39 1.95
N ALA A 209 0.63 -10.85 0.87
CA ALA A 209 1.41 -10.42 -0.27
C ALA A 209 1.21 -8.92 -0.53
N LEU A 210 2.29 -8.24 -0.80
CA LEU A 210 2.37 -6.84 -1.18
C LEU A 210 2.85 -6.76 -2.63
N GLN A 211 2.61 -5.63 -3.27
CA GLN A 211 3.13 -5.40 -4.62
C GLN A 211 3.74 -3.99 -4.71
N ARG A 212 4.74 -3.84 -5.55
CA ARG A 212 5.34 -2.55 -5.87
C ARG A 212 4.34 -1.62 -6.55
N ASP A 213 4.26 -0.38 -6.09
CA ASP A 213 3.50 0.69 -6.75
C ASP A 213 4.36 1.45 -7.76
N VAL A 214 5.59 1.81 -7.39
CA VAL A 214 6.47 2.63 -8.22
C VAL A 214 7.88 2.03 -8.28
N PHE A 215 8.48 2.06 -9.48
CA PHE A 215 9.89 1.77 -9.67
C PHE A 215 10.68 3.08 -9.67
N LEU A 216 11.65 3.23 -8.76
CA LEU A 216 12.32 4.51 -8.51
C LEU A 216 13.30 4.88 -9.63
N ASP A 217 14.07 3.93 -10.12
CA ASP A 217 15.29 4.14 -10.87
C ASP A 217 15.38 3.35 -12.20
N ASN A 218 14.24 3.17 -12.88
CA ASN A 218 14.22 2.67 -14.26
C ASN A 218 15.07 3.54 -15.19
N VAL A 219 15.04 4.85 -14.96
CA VAL A 219 15.92 5.82 -15.62
C VAL A 219 16.81 6.44 -14.55
N ARG A 220 18.13 6.23 -14.67
CA ARG A 220 19.12 6.53 -13.64
C ARG A 220 19.63 7.97 -13.73
N THR A 221 18.70 8.93 -13.72
CA THR A 221 18.99 10.36 -13.59
C THR A 221 18.29 10.93 -12.38
N THR A 222 18.85 11.97 -11.78
CA THR A 222 18.26 12.63 -10.60
C THR A 222 16.85 13.11 -10.87
N GLU A 223 16.58 13.65 -12.06
CA GLU A 223 15.27 14.19 -12.48
C GLU A 223 14.24 13.07 -12.59
N ALA A 224 14.58 11.94 -13.23
CA ALA A 224 13.66 10.81 -13.38
C ALA A 224 13.37 10.15 -12.02
N ILE A 225 14.38 9.99 -11.17
CA ILE A 225 14.25 9.48 -9.81
C ILE A 225 13.35 10.39 -8.98
N HIS A 226 13.53 11.72 -9.09
CA HIS A 226 12.66 12.69 -8.41
C HIS A 226 11.20 12.56 -8.85
N LEU A 227 10.94 12.46 -10.14
CA LEU A 227 9.57 12.28 -10.66
C LEU A 227 8.92 10.98 -10.18
N SER A 228 9.69 9.88 -10.15
CA SER A 228 9.23 8.60 -9.62
C SER A 228 8.94 8.67 -8.12
N PHE A 229 9.80 9.33 -7.34
CA PHE A 229 9.59 9.54 -5.91
C PHE A 229 8.31 10.34 -5.64
N GLU A 230 8.12 11.46 -6.35
CA GLU A 230 6.91 12.28 -6.23
C GLU A 230 5.65 11.50 -6.69
N GLN A 231 5.76 10.61 -7.66
CA GLN A 231 4.68 9.69 -8.02
C GLN A 231 4.32 8.77 -6.85
N ALA A 232 5.31 8.19 -6.15
CA ALA A 232 5.07 7.35 -4.98
C ALA A 232 4.40 8.14 -3.85
N VAL A 233 4.85 9.38 -3.58
CA VAL A 233 4.22 10.29 -2.61
C VAL A 233 2.76 10.57 -2.97
N ARG A 234 2.47 10.91 -4.22
CA ARG A 234 1.07 11.11 -4.68
C ARG A 234 0.24 9.83 -4.55
N THR A 235 0.83 8.67 -4.81
CA THR A 235 0.15 7.37 -4.66
C THR A 235 -0.15 7.09 -3.19
N ALA A 236 0.81 7.31 -2.29
CA ALA A 236 0.61 7.17 -0.85
C ALA A 236 -0.53 8.06 -0.35
N ARG A 237 -0.57 9.33 -0.76
CA ARG A 237 -1.65 10.26 -0.40
C ARG A 237 -3.03 9.81 -0.86
N ARG A 238 -3.14 9.22 -2.07
CA ARG A 238 -4.42 8.73 -2.60
C ARG A 238 -4.89 7.43 -1.97
N GLN A 239 -3.96 6.53 -1.65
CA GLN A 239 -4.26 5.14 -1.26
C GLN A 239 -4.02 4.87 0.22
N GLY A 240 -3.52 5.87 0.98
CA GLY A 240 -3.08 5.73 2.35
C GLY A 240 -1.66 5.16 2.48
N SER A 241 -1.15 4.45 1.46
CA SER A 241 0.21 3.92 1.43
C SER A 241 0.73 3.73 0.01
N ALA A 242 2.07 3.65 -0.15
CA ALA A 242 2.73 3.24 -1.37
C ALA A 242 4.03 2.48 -1.10
N ILE A 243 4.40 1.57 -2.01
CA ILE A 243 5.65 0.83 -1.99
C ILE A 243 6.50 1.24 -3.19
N LEU A 244 7.67 1.78 -2.88
CA LEU A 244 8.68 2.25 -3.83
C LEU A 244 9.86 1.29 -3.81
N ILE A 245 10.25 0.76 -4.97
CA ILE A 245 11.44 -0.09 -5.11
C ILE A 245 12.51 0.64 -5.93
N GLY A 246 13.73 0.66 -5.42
CA GLY A 246 14.93 1.13 -6.10
C GLY A 246 16.11 0.19 -5.92
N HIS A 247 17.26 0.53 -6.50
CA HIS A 247 18.48 -0.26 -6.45
C HIS A 247 19.64 0.56 -5.88
N PRO A 248 20.76 -0.08 -5.48
CA PRO A 248 21.88 0.60 -4.84
C PRO A 248 22.79 1.32 -5.85
N TYR A 249 22.17 2.06 -6.79
CA TYR A 249 22.93 2.92 -7.70
C TYR A 249 23.36 4.21 -7.00
N PRO A 250 24.56 4.76 -7.27
CA PRO A 250 25.00 5.99 -6.64
C PRO A 250 23.98 7.12 -6.70
N VAL A 251 23.45 7.41 -7.87
CA VAL A 251 22.47 8.48 -8.07
C VAL A 251 21.17 8.26 -7.27
N THR A 252 20.75 7.00 -7.12
CA THR A 252 19.57 6.64 -6.32
C THR A 252 19.82 6.87 -4.84
N LEU A 253 20.98 6.43 -4.33
CA LEU A 253 21.34 6.54 -2.91
C LEU A 253 21.58 8.00 -2.52
N ASP A 254 22.29 8.77 -3.34
CA ASP A 254 22.54 10.21 -3.12
C ASP A 254 21.21 10.99 -3.07
N TYR A 255 20.29 10.69 -3.98
CA TYR A 255 18.96 11.28 -3.98
C TYR A 255 18.17 10.91 -2.72
N LEU A 256 18.12 9.62 -2.35
CA LEU A 256 17.39 9.16 -1.19
C LEU A 256 17.97 9.71 0.12
N GLU A 257 19.30 9.78 0.27
CA GLU A 257 19.92 10.32 1.46
C GLU A 257 19.46 11.76 1.72
N SER A 258 19.45 12.60 0.69
CA SER A 258 18.98 13.98 0.79
C SER A 258 17.47 14.07 1.04
N ARG A 259 16.67 13.30 0.27
CA ARG A 259 15.21 13.41 0.27
C ARG A 259 14.59 12.87 1.56
N LEU A 260 15.13 11.80 2.12
CA LEU A 260 14.59 11.17 3.33
C LEU A 260 14.81 12.01 4.60
N ARG A 261 15.75 12.96 4.59
CA ARG A 261 15.91 13.94 5.67
C ARG A 261 14.83 15.02 5.67
N ASN A 262 14.14 15.21 4.52
CA ASN A 262 13.19 16.29 4.27
C ASN A 262 11.90 15.74 3.63
N LEU A 263 11.28 14.74 4.27
CA LEU A 263 9.98 14.23 3.84
C LEU A 263 8.87 15.26 4.11
N PRO A 264 7.82 15.31 3.28
CA PRO A 264 6.62 16.08 3.60
C PRO A 264 6.02 15.65 4.95
N ALA A 265 5.51 16.60 5.73
CA ALA A 265 4.99 16.34 7.08
C ALA A 265 3.81 15.34 7.11
N ASP A 266 3.10 15.21 6.00
CA ASP A 266 1.99 14.27 5.80
C ASP A 266 2.43 12.89 5.29
N ILE A 267 3.74 12.62 5.18
CA ILE A 267 4.30 11.33 4.75
C ILE A 267 5.14 10.72 5.87
N GLN A 268 4.75 9.53 6.30
CA GLN A 268 5.51 8.71 7.24
C GLN A 268 6.29 7.64 6.50
N LEU A 269 7.62 7.63 6.66
CA LEU A 269 8.44 6.52 6.17
C LEU A 269 8.32 5.34 7.14
N VAL A 270 7.91 4.19 6.63
CA VAL A 270 7.66 2.97 7.41
C VAL A 270 8.41 1.77 6.83
N GLY A 271 8.70 0.77 7.65
CA GLY A 271 9.18 -0.52 7.16
C GLY A 271 8.11 -1.27 6.37
N LEU A 272 8.53 -2.10 5.43
CA LEU A 272 7.61 -2.89 4.61
C LEU A 272 6.74 -3.84 5.46
N SER A 273 7.29 -4.38 6.56
CA SER A 273 6.56 -5.25 7.49
C SER A 273 5.39 -4.54 8.18
N GLU A 274 5.46 -3.21 8.34
CA GLU A 274 4.33 -2.44 8.88
C GLU A 274 3.15 -2.45 7.90
N LEU A 275 3.40 -2.24 6.60
CA LEU A 275 2.36 -2.34 5.58
C LEU A 275 1.82 -3.77 5.47
N ALA A 276 2.68 -4.79 5.61
CA ALA A 276 2.27 -6.18 5.61
C ALA A 276 1.29 -6.49 6.76
N ARG A 277 1.55 -6.01 7.96
CA ARG A 277 0.64 -6.17 9.11
C ARG A 277 -0.70 -5.47 8.94
N GLN A 278 -0.74 -4.36 8.22
CA GLN A 278 -1.97 -3.56 8.03
C GLN A 278 -2.84 -4.06 6.86
N ARG A 279 -2.28 -4.83 5.93
CA ARG A 279 -3.00 -5.31 4.74
C ARG A 279 -4.30 -6.04 5.05
N PRO A 280 -4.41 -6.95 6.02
CA PRO A 280 -5.68 -7.62 6.34
C PRO A 280 -6.79 -6.65 6.71
N ALA A 281 -6.49 -5.62 7.51
CA ALA A 281 -7.46 -4.60 7.90
C ALA A 281 -7.87 -3.72 6.69
N MET A 282 -6.93 -3.35 5.82
CA MET A 282 -7.21 -2.58 4.61
C MET A 282 -8.10 -3.35 3.63
N LEU A 283 -7.89 -4.65 3.47
CA LEU A 283 -8.75 -5.51 2.64
C LEU A 283 -10.17 -5.63 3.21
N ALA A 284 -10.30 -5.77 4.53
CA ALA A 284 -11.59 -5.82 5.20
C ALA A 284 -12.38 -4.49 5.02
N GLN A 285 -11.71 -3.35 5.12
CA GLN A 285 -12.33 -2.03 4.88
C GLN A 285 -12.75 -1.83 3.43
N ALA A 286 -11.94 -2.31 2.47
CA ALA A 286 -12.28 -2.23 1.04
C ALA A 286 -13.51 -3.09 0.67
N GLN A 287 -13.72 -4.20 1.37
CA GLN A 287 -14.88 -5.09 1.18
C GLN A 287 -16.15 -4.55 1.87
N HIS A 288 -16.00 -3.73 2.90
CA HIS A 288 -17.08 -3.10 3.65
C HIS A 288 -16.82 -1.59 3.77
N PRO A 289 -16.98 -0.82 2.66
CA PRO A 289 -16.82 0.63 2.75
C PRO A 289 -17.86 1.17 3.73
N GLY A 290 -17.37 1.78 4.81
CA GLY A 290 -18.23 2.46 5.76
C GLY A 290 -19.13 3.51 5.08
N PRO A 291 -20.24 3.96 5.71
CA PRO A 291 -21.10 4.95 5.12
C PRO A 291 -20.29 6.18 4.72
N PRO A 292 -20.61 6.81 3.57
CA PRO A 292 -19.89 7.99 3.11
C PRO A 292 -19.96 9.06 4.19
N HIS A 293 -18.82 9.63 4.54
CA HIS A 293 -18.79 10.81 5.40
C HIS A 293 -19.53 11.94 4.67
N ILE A 294 -20.79 12.14 5.05
CA ILE A 294 -21.57 13.31 4.62
C ILE A 294 -20.93 14.50 5.32
N SER A 295 -20.12 15.25 4.61
CA SER A 295 -19.71 16.58 5.01
C SER A 295 -20.97 17.44 5.00
N LEU A 296 -21.54 17.69 6.17
CA LEU A 296 -22.56 18.72 6.32
C LEU A 296 -21.83 20.05 6.10
N GLY A 297 -21.90 20.54 4.88
CA GLY A 297 -21.52 21.90 4.57
C GLY A 297 -22.42 22.86 5.36
N GLN A 298 -21.78 23.69 6.14
CA GLN A 298 -22.34 24.95 6.64
C GLN A 298 -21.88 26.09 5.74
#